data_4b9174093dc3c9b1183db4b841a9b11a
#
_entry.id   4b9174093dc3c9b1183db4b841a9b11a
#
_cell.length_a   1.000
_cell.length_b   1.000
_cell.length_c   1.000
_cell.angle_alpha   90.00
_cell.angle_beta   90.00
_cell.angle_gamma   90.00
#
_symmetry.space_group_name_H-M   'P 1'
#
loop_
_entity.id
_entity.type
_entity.pdbx_description
1 polymer ?
#
loop_
_entity_poly.entity_id
_entity_poly.type
_entity_poly.pdbx_seq_one_letter_code
_entity_poly.pdbx_strand_id
1 'polypeptide(L)'
;MPTFEKIPGLISLASNSPGAPTGYGQQAEHLVERLVRHGVKTASLSNYGLEGRLDKYPTKHGDVLHYPRGVAPYSQDVLTPWHEAHRSHYDPDLKHAIMTLYDVWVYNGWEGKAPVICWVPLDHVTTPPGVAKFLKREQVTPVAMSPFGLEQLTGAGIEAHYIPHSIDTKVFTKTEKVVRADGEKVSVRKWMGIPEDKFLVSIVAANKANGIVHRKAYAENFLAFSVFHKEHPGSHLYVHADPSPNVGGFDLGILCKVSGIPPEAVTFANPDELRVGYSQAHLAGIYSASDVLLATSYGEGFGVPTVEAQACGTRVVASGWAASKDLVSEDSWLVDGQVFWDEPQKAYFQIPNVNSIVTSLSEAYEAPPGFSATARKFALGFDVETVWDEYWMPFLRGY
;
A
#
# COMPACT_ATOMS: atom_id res chain seq x y z
N MET A 1 13.49 -30.48 -4.82
CA MET A 1 13.11 -29.09 -4.54
C MET A 1 14.23 -28.20 -5.06
N PRO A 2 13.95 -27.06 -5.66
CA PRO A 2 15.02 -26.14 -6.04
C PRO A 2 15.80 -25.73 -4.79
N THR A 3 17.13 -25.74 -4.88
CA THR A 3 18.01 -25.26 -3.81
C THR A 3 18.14 -23.77 -3.94
N PHE A 4 17.66 -23.01 -2.95
CA PHE A 4 17.83 -21.56 -2.89
C PHE A 4 19.16 -21.22 -2.21
N GLU A 5 19.79 -20.15 -2.66
CA GLU A 5 20.95 -19.57 -2.00
C GLU A 5 20.63 -19.20 -0.55
N LYS A 6 21.51 -19.48 0.39
CA LYS A 6 21.32 -19.17 1.80
C LYS A 6 21.91 -17.80 2.12
N ILE A 7 21.15 -16.99 2.84
CA ILE A 7 21.61 -15.71 3.39
C ILE A 7 21.73 -15.89 4.91
N PRO A 8 22.95 -15.86 5.47
CA PRO A 8 23.10 -15.93 6.91
C PRO A 8 22.61 -14.62 7.55
N GLY A 9 21.71 -14.73 8.52
CA GLY A 9 21.20 -13.56 9.23
C GLY A 9 19.93 -13.84 10.02
N LEU A 10 19.58 -12.87 10.87
CA LEU A 10 18.37 -12.90 11.68
C LEU A 10 17.62 -11.56 11.53
N ILE A 11 16.35 -11.63 11.15
CA ILE A 11 15.49 -10.46 11.00
C ILE A 11 14.21 -10.64 11.81
N SER A 12 13.92 -9.65 12.66
CA SER A 12 12.64 -9.51 13.32
C SER A 12 11.85 -8.40 12.63
N LEU A 13 10.83 -8.76 11.86
CA LEU A 13 10.02 -7.82 11.07
C LEU A 13 8.93 -7.18 11.93
N ALA A 14 9.07 -5.90 12.22
CA ALA A 14 8.08 -5.07 12.91
C ALA A 14 7.14 -4.41 11.89
N SER A 15 5.94 -4.96 11.75
CA SER A 15 4.92 -4.52 10.79
C SER A 15 3.52 -4.99 11.21
N ASN A 16 2.54 -4.86 10.32
CA ASN A 16 1.31 -5.63 10.44
C ASN A 16 1.61 -7.12 10.28
N SER A 17 0.77 -7.98 10.85
CA SER A 17 0.90 -9.43 10.67
C SER A 17 0.99 -9.78 9.18
N PRO A 18 1.88 -10.70 8.79
CA PRO A 18 1.86 -11.24 7.44
C PRO A 18 0.45 -11.76 7.09
N GLY A 19 -0.02 -11.42 5.90
CA GLY A 19 -1.37 -11.77 5.44
C GLY A 19 -2.51 -10.94 6.04
N ALA A 20 -2.25 -9.98 6.93
CA ALA A 20 -3.28 -9.02 7.34
C ALA A 20 -3.80 -8.23 6.12
N PRO A 21 -5.12 -7.94 6.02
CA PRO A 21 -5.71 -7.29 4.84
C PRO A 21 -5.36 -5.79 4.76
N THR A 22 -4.08 -5.50 4.72
CA THR A 22 -3.51 -4.15 4.63
C THR A 22 -2.30 -4.16 3.70
N GLY A 23 -1.95 -3.01 3.12
CA GLY A 23 -0.74 -2.91 2.29
C GLY A 23 0.52 -3.39 3.01
N TYR A 24 0.72 -3.01 4.27
CA TYR A 24 1.88 -3.47 5.05
C TYR A 24 1.81 -4.96 5.41
N GLY A 25 0.62 -5.51 5.65
CA GLY A 25 0.44 -6.96 5.90
C GLY A 25 0.81 -7.79 4.67
N GLN A 26 0.42 -7.34 3.49
CA GLN A 26 0.77 -7.96 2.22
C GLN A 26 2.29 -7.91 1.96
N GLN A 27 2.93 -6.74 2.17
CA GLN A 27 4.38 -6.62 2.03
C GLN A 27 5.14 -7.47 3.06
N ALA A 28 4.62 -7.56 4.28
CA ALA A 28 5.18 -8.42 5.32
C ALA A 28 5.11 -9.91 4.91
N GLU A 29 4.00 -10.37 4.33
CA GLU A 29 3.86 -11.73 3.79
C GLU A 29 4.86 -12.00 2.67
N HIS A 30 4.95 -11.11 1.69
CA HIS A 30 5.90 -11.23 0.57
C HIS A 30 7.34 -11.36 1.06
N LEU A 31 7.72 -10.54 2.03
CA LEU A 31 9.08 -10.49 2.55
C LEU A 31 9.40 -11.72 3.42
N VAL A 32 8.53 -12.04 4.37
CA VAL A 32 8.71 -13.17 5.30
C VAL A 32 8.84 -14.50 4.56
N GLU A 33 7.99 -14.77 3.57
CA GLU A 33 8.04 -15.97 2.73
C GLU A 33 9.43 -16.14 2.08
N ARG A 34 10.03 -15.06 1.60
CA ARG A 34 11.33 -15.08 0.91
C ARG A 34 12.50 -15.13 1.85
N LEU A 35 12.45 -14.41 2.95
CA LEU A 35 13.48 -14.50 4.00
C LEU A 35 13.62 -15.96 4.49
N VAL A 36 12.50 -16.62 4.80
CA VAL A 36 12.49 -18.04 5.24
C VAL A 36 12.99 -18.95 4.13
N ARG A 37 12.55 -18.76 2.89
CA ARG A 37 13.02 -19.50 1.70
C ARG A 37 14.54 -19.48 1.59
N HIS A 38 15.17 -18.35 1.87
CA HIS A 38 16.62 -18.16 1.82
C HIS A 38 17.34 -18.44 3.14
N GLY A 39 16.65 -18.97 4.15
CA GLY A 39 17.22 -19.45 5.40
C GLY A 39 17.51 -18.39 6.44
N VAL A 40 17.07 -17.15 6.22
CA VAL A 40 17.12 -16.07 7.22
C VAL A 40 16.28 -16.48 8.44
N LYS A 41 16.81 -16.32 9.64
CA LYS A 41 16.09 -16.58 10.89
C LYS A 41 15.09 -15.45 11.12
N THR A 42 13.81 -15.72 10.82
CA THR A 42 12.80 -14.68 10.71
C THR A 42 11.77 -14.79 11.83
N ALA A 43 11.40 -13.64 12.42
CA ALA A 43 10.23 -13.49 13.27
C ALA A 43 9.36 -12.32 12.80
N SER A 44 8.07 -12.39 13.09
CA SER A 44 7.12 -11.27 12.91
C SER A 44 6.81 -10.66 14.28
N LEU A 45 7.03 -9.36 14.42
CA LEU A 45 6.67 -8.54 15.58
C LEU A 45 5.42 -7.73 15.20
N SER A 46 4.25 -8.29 15.44
CA SER A 46 3.00 -7.74 14.90
C SER A 46 2.46 -6.58 15.71
N ASN A 47 1.99 -5.54 15.01
CA ASN A 47 1.18 -4.48 15.62
C ASN A 47 -0.32 -4.65 15.32
N TYR A 48 -0.68 -5.27 14.20
CA TYR A 48 -2.06 -5.48 13.76
C TYR A 48 -2.19 -6.86 13.07
N GLY A 49 -3.27 -7.57 13.39
CA GLY A 49 -3.55 -8.91 12.88
C GLY A 49 -3.67 -9.91 14.04
N LEU A 50 -2.79 -10.91 14.13
CA LEU A 50 -2.80 -11.86 15.23
C LEU A 50 -2.34 -11.21 16.53
N GLU A 51 -3.13 -11.39 17.59
CA GLU A 51 -2.91 -10.77 18.90
C GLU A 51 -3.01 -11.80 20.03
N GLY A 52 -2.38 -11.48 21.15
CA GLY A 52 -2.63 -12.10 22.45
C GLY A 52 -1.67 -13.20 22.87
N ARG A 53 -0.96 -13.90 21.97
CA ARG A 53 0.02 -14.93 22.33
C ARG A 53 1.14 -15.06 21.31
N LEU A 54 2.25 -15.66 21.72
CA LEU A 54 3.26 -16.16 20.80
C LEU A 54 2.63 -17.30 19.97
N ASP A 55 2.71 -17.21 18.69
CA ASP A 55 2.17 -18.19 17.74
C ASP A 55 3.18 -18.46 16.61
N LYS A 56 2.79 -19.27 15.62
CA LYS A 56 3.55 -19.53 14.42
C LYS A 56 2.74 -19.11 13.20
N TYR A 57 3.38 -18.34 12.34
CA TYR A 57 2.85 -18.03 11.03
C TYR A 57 3.42 -19.02 10.01
N PRO A 58 2.57 -19.82 9.33
CA PRO A 58 3.05 -20.81 8.37
C PRO A 58 3.46 -20.15 7.06
N THR A 59 4.64 -20.52 6.54
CA THR A 59 5.07 -20.21 5.18
C THR A 59 5.28 -21.50 4.38
N LYS A 60 5.43 -21.41 3.07
CA LYS A 60 5.74 -22.59 2.22
C LYS A 60 7.10 -23.22 2.53
N HIS A 61 7.96 -22.50 3.25
CA HIS A 61 9.34 -22.90 3.51
C HIS A 61 9.67 -23.12 4.98
N GLY A 62 8.69 -23.00 5.86
CA GLY A 62 8.80 -23.21 7.29
C GLY A 62 7.98 -22.20 8.10
N ASP A 63 7.83 -22.46 9.38
CA ASP A 63 7.09 -21.57 10.28
C ASP A 63 7.95 -20.39 10.74
N VAL A 64 7.32 -19.25 10.92
CA VAL A 64 7.89 -18.03 11.49
C VAL A 64 7.31 -17.79 12.87
N LEU A 65 8.14 -17.50 13.86
CA LEU A 65 7.66 -17.07 15.17
C LEU A 65 6.92 -15.74 15.02
N HIS A 66 5.69 -15.70 15.52
CA HIS A 66 4.81 -14.55 15.48
C HIS A 66 4.59 -14.04 16.90
N TYR A 67 5.24 -12.94 17.24
CA TYR A 67 5.16 -12.31 18.56
C TYR A 67 3.93 -11.39 18.65
N PRO A 68 3.24 -11.41 19.80
CA PRO A 68 2.04 -10.60 19.98
C PRO A 68 2.39 -9.10 20.05
N ARG A 69 1.38 -8.28 19.79
CA ARG A 69 1.52 -6.83 19.95
C ARG A 69 1.79 -6.47 21.43
N GLY A 70 2.45 -5.33 21.62
CA GLY A 70 2.63 -4.69 22.91
C GLY A 70 1.42 -3.88 23.37
N VAL A 71 1.57 -3.23 24.51
CA VAL A 71 0.57 -2.32 25.08
C VAL A 71 0.73 -0.90 24.54
N ALA A 72 1.97 -0.49 24.26
CA ALA A 72 2.23 0.83 23.67
C ALA A 72 1.77 0.91 22.21
N PRO A 73 1.43 2.10 21.72
CA PRO A 73 1.11 2.30 20.31
C PRO A 73 2.22 1.76 19.40
N TYR A 74 1.85 1.06 18.34
CA TYR A 74 2.76 0.43 17.38
C TYR A 74 3.79 -0.53 18.02
N SER A 75 3.44 -1.11 19.18
CA SER A 75 4.24 -2.13 19.86
C SER A 75 5.67 -1.70 20.23
N GLN A 76 5.92 -0.38 20.42
CA GLN A 76 7.26 0.15 20.73
C GLN A 76 7.87 -0.46 22.00
N ASP A 77 7.05 -0.78 23.00
CA ASP A 77 7.45 -1.36 24.29
C ASP A 77 8.03 -2.77 24.16
N VAL A 78 7.69 -3.50 23.10
CA VAL A 78 8.10 -4.91 22.94
C VAL A 78 9.06 -5.16 21.76
N LEU A 79 9.40 -4.16 20.96
CA LEU A 79 10.29 -4.34 19.80
C LEU A 79 11.66 -4.94 20.23
N THR A 80 12.32 -4.34 21.20
CA THR A 80 13.61 -4.84 21.70
C THR A 80 13.45 -6.15 22.47
N PRO A 81 12.55 -6.30 23.47
CA PRO A 81 12.34 -7.57 24.16
C PRO A 81 12.05 -8.75 23.23
N TRP A 82 11.16 -8.58 22.25
CA TRP A 82 10.82 -9.67 21.33
C TRP A 82 11.95 -9.99 20.37
N HIS A 83 12.69 -8.99 19.91
CA HIS A 83 13.87 -9.21 19.09
C HIS A 83 14.95 -10.00 19.84
N GLU A 84 15.26 -9.64 21.08
CA GLU A 84 16.22 -10.36 21.91
C GLU A 84 15.73 -11.77 22.28
N ALA A 85 14.44 -11.94 22.55
CA ALA A 85 13.85 -13.25 22.76
C ALA A 85 14.01 -14.12 21.51
N HIS A 86 13.74 -13.60 20.32
CA HIS A 86 13.96 -14.32 19.07
C HIS A 86 15.44 -14.66 18.86
N ARG A 87 16.32 -13.70 19.07
CA ARG A 87 17.77 -13.84 18.91
C ARG A 87 18.36 -14.91 19.82
N SER A 88 17.86 -15.04 21.05
CA SER A 88 18.35 -15.99 22.05
C SER A 88 18.26 -17.48 21.62
N HIS A 89 17.51 -17.80 20.57
CA HIS A 89 17.38 -19.13 20.01
C HIS A 89 18.48 -19.51 19.01
N TYR A 90 19.40 -18.57 18.68
CA TYR A 90 20.37 -18.73 17.60
C TYR A 90 21.77 -18.32 18.04
N ASP A 91 22.73 -18.54 17.16
CA ASP A 91 24.14 -18.15 17.36
C ASP A 91 24.21 -16.65 17.66
N PRO A 92 24.85 -16.23 18.79
CA PRO A 92 24.98 -14.84 19.18
C PRO A 92 25.78 -13.98 18.18
N ASP A 93 26.65 -14.59 17.39
CA ASP A 93 27.48 -13.92 16.38
C ASP A 93 26.75 -13.73 15.04
N LEU A 94 25.52 -14.26 14.91
CA LEU A 94 24.74 -14.10 13.71
C LEU A 94 24.36 -12.62 13.52
N LYS A 95 24.64 -12.05 12.34
CA LYS A 95 24.16 -10.71 11.99
C LYS A 95 22.65 -10.61 12.18
N HIS A 96 22.20 -9.55 12.81
CA HIS A 96 20.78 -9.41 13.13
C HIS A 96 20.29 -7.98 12.98
N ALA A 97 18.99 -7.81 12.72
CA ALA A 97 18.33 -6.51 12.72
C ALA A 97 16.85 -6.62 13.09
N ILE A 98 16.31 -5.53 13.63
CA ILE A 98 14.88 -5.26 13.58
C ILE A 98 14.61 -4.58 12.22
N MET A 99 13.75 -5.16 11.39
CA MET A 99 13.28 -4.50 10.17
C MET A 99 11.93 -3.85 10.47
N THR A 100 11.80 -2.56 10.19
CA THR A 100 10.54 -1.84 10.41
C THR A 100 9.89 -1.49 9.09
N LEU A 101 8.58 -1.70 9.00
CA LEU A 101 7.75 -1.29 7.88
C LEU A 101 6.53 -0.53 8.42
N TYR A 102 6.75 0.73 8.76
CA TYR A 102 5.77 1.72 9.23
C TYR A 102 6.26 3.13 8.94
N ASP A 103 5.36 4.09 9.08
CA ASP A 103 5.72 5.50 9.17
C ASP A 103 6.63 5.73 10.39
N VAL A 104 7.78 6.33 10.18
CA VAL A 104 8.84 6.45 11.19
C VAL A 104 8.41 7.25 12.43
N TRP A 105 7.51 8.22 12.26
CA TRP A 105 7.01 9.03 13.37
C TRP A 105 6.33 8.20 14.47
N VAL A 106 5.90 6.97 14.16
CA VAL A 106 5.30 6.06 15.17
C VAL A 106 6.34 5.54 16.17
N TYR A 107 7.63 5.65 15.88
CA TYR A 107 8.72 5.18 16.76
C TYR A 107 9.41 6.29 17.57
N ASN A 108 8.76 7.45 17.71
CA ASN A 108 9.36 8.61 18.40
C ASN A 108 9.80 8.35 19.84
N GLY A 109 9.21 7.39 20.55
CA GLY A 109 9.58 7.02 21.92
C GLY A 109 10.51 5.80 22.03
N TRP A 110 10.85 5.15 20.91
CA TRP A 110 11.68 3.96 20.96
C TRP A 110 13.19 4.32 20.98
N GLU A 111 13.88 3.89 22.03
CA GLU A 111 15.30 4.13 22.26
C GLU A 111 16.16 2.86 22.14
N GLY A 112 15.65 1.82 21.47
CA GLY A 112 16.39 0.57 21.28
C GLY A 112 17.74 0.77 20.56
N LYS A 113 18.73 -0.04 20.94
CA LYS A 113 20.10 0.00 20.39
C LYS A 113 20.36 -1.09 19.35
N ALA A 114 19.40 -2.00 19.13
CA ALA A 114 19.52 -3.03 18.10
C ALA A 114 19.69 -2.39 16.71
N PRO A 115 20.44 -3.00 15.79
CA PRO A 115 20.48 -2.57 14.40
C PRO A 115 19.07 -2.55 13.80
N VAL A 116 18.75 -1.52 13.00
CA VAL A 116 17.44 -1.34 12.38
C VAL A 116 17.58 -1.17 10.88
N ILE A 117 16.88 -2.00 10.12
CA ILE A 117 16.61 -1.75 8.71
C ILE A 117 15.26 -1.05 8.65
N CYS A 118 15.25 0.22 8.30
CA CYS A 118 14.04 1.04 8.29
C CYS A 118 13.49 1.20 6.86
N TRP A 119 12.51 0.37 6.48
CA TRP A 119 11.82 0.48 5.20
C TRP A 119 10.71 1.51 5.31
N VAL A 120 11.03 2.75 4.90
CA VAL A 120 10.28 3.95 5.26
C VAL A 120 9.45 4.50 4.11
N PRO A 121 8.14 4.74 4.32
CA PRO A 121 7.33 5.54 3.40
C PRO A 121 7.66 7.03 3.58
N LEU A 122 7.82 7.74 2.47
CA LEU A 122 7.88 9.20 2.42
C LEU A 122 6.82 9.70 1.46
N ASP A 123 5.91 10.49 1.96
CA ASP A 123 4.74 11.01 1.25
C ASP A 123 4.65 12.54 1.25
N HIS A 124 5.64 13.21 1.86
CA HIS A 124 5.75 14.65 1.97
C HIS A 124 6.98 15.20 1.25
N VAL A 125 6.90 16.47 0.85
CA VAL A 125 8.03 17.34 0.51
C VAL A 125 8.14 18.39 1.64
N THR A 126 9.23 18.50 2.32
CA THR A 126 10.51 17.79 2.42
C THR A 126 10.42 16.59 3.36
N THR A 127 11.55 15.89 3.60
CA THR A 127 11.57 14.86 4.64
C THR A 127 11.17 15.46 5.99
N PRO A 128 10.13 14.96 6.67
CA PRO A 128 9.70 15.46 7.96
C PRO A 128 10.85 15.44 8.99
N PRO A 129 11.05 16.52 9.80
CA PRO A 129 12.18 16.59 10.74
C PRO A 129 12.25 15.43 11.72
N GLY A 130 11.09 14.93 12.20
CA GLY A 130 11.02 13.77 13.08
C GLY A 130 11.52 12.49 12.41
N VAL A 131 11.19 12.29 11.14
CA VAL A 131 11.66 11.17 10.31
C VAL A 131 13.18 11.29 10.10
N ALA A 132 13.67 12.46 9.69
CA ALA A 132 15.10 12.69 9.49
C ALA A 132 15.91 12.45 10.77
N LYS A 133 15.39 12.90 11.93
CA LYS A 133 16.04 12.67 13.24
C LYS A 133 16.16 11.17 13.56
N PHE A 134 15.16 10.38 13.30
CA PHE A 134 15.18 8.94 13.53
C PHE A 134 16.16 8.24 12.59
N LEU A 135 16.09 8.53 11.28
CA LEU A 135 16.90 7.87 10.26
C LEU A 135 18.40 8.22 10.34
N LYS A 136 18.77 9.35 10.98
CA LYS A 136 20.18 9.74 11.21
C LYS A 136 20.82 9.05 12.41
N ARG A 137 20.12 8.13 13.10
CA ARG A 137 20.73 7.32 14.18
C ARG A 137 21.74 6.33 13.61
N GLU A 138 22.87 6.16 14.26
CA GLU A 138 23.98 5.30 13.82
C GLU A 138 23.55 3.84 13.53
N GLN A 139 22.63 3.31 14.35
CA GLN A 139 22.14 1.93 14.20
C GLN A 139 21.06 1.75 13.13
N VAL A 140 20.64 2.80 12.43
CA VAL A 140 19.54 2.76 11.45
C VAL A 140 20.09 2.76 10.03
N THR A 141 19.70 1.76 9.26
CA THR A 141 19.92 1.67 7.81
C THR A 141 18.62 2.03 7.10
N PRO A 142 18.52 3.23 6.49
CA PRO A 142 17.32 3.67 5.79
C PRO A 142 17.14 2.94 4.45
N VAL A 143 15.90 2.55 4.17
CA VAL A 143 15.49 1.98 2.87
C VAL A 143 14.26 2.71 2.39
N ALA A 144 14.39 3.47 1.31
CA ALA A 144 13.27 4.15 0.65
C ALA A 144 12.47 3.15 -0.19
N MET A 145 11.13 3.28 -0.23
CA MET A 145 10.28 2.41 -1.03
C MET A 145 9.86 3.02 -2.37
N SER A 146 10.28 4.25 -2.67
CA SER A 146 10.02 4.92 -3.94
C SER A 146 11.22 5.77 -4.37
N PRO A 147 11.37 6.07 -5.68
CA PRO A 147 12.39 7.00 -6.18
C PRO A 147 12.25 8.37 -5.54
N PHE A 148 11.00 8.86 -5.41
CA PHE A 148 10.70 10.09 -4.67
C PHE A 148 11.23 10.05 -3.23
N GLY A 149 10.95 8.96 -2.50
CA GLY A 149 11.43 8.79 -1.13
C GLY A 149 12.95 8.84 -1.03
N LEU A 150 13.65 8.19 -1.96
CA LEU A 150 15.12 8.25 -2.04
C LEU A 150 15.62 9.68 -2.29
N GLU A 151 14.98 10.41 -3.21
CA GLU A 151 15.29 11.82 -3.49
C GLU A 151 15.14 12.70 -2.24
N GLN A 152 14.03 12.54 -1.50
CA GLN A 152 13.79 13.32 -0.28
C GLN A 152 14.82 13.01 0.81
N LEU A 153 15.21 11.74 1.00
CA LEU A 153 16.24 11.35 1.96
C LEU A 153 17.61 11.90 1.57
N THR A 154 17.98 11.79 0.30
CA THR A 154 19.23 12.36 -0.23
C THR A 154 19.27 13.88 -0.02
N GLY A 155 18.18 14.58 -0.32
CA GLY A 155 18.05 16.02 -0.07
C GLY A 155 18.16 16.43 1.40
N ALA A 156 17.81 15.52 2.32
CA ALA A 156 17.98 15.70 3.77
C ALA A 156 19.39 15.30 4.29
N GLY A 157 20.31 14.92 3.41
CA GLY A 157 21.65 14.43 3.75
C GLY A 157 21.61 13.07 4.46
N ILE A 158 20.70 12.19 4.05
CA ILE A 158 20.57 10.82 4.56
C ILE A 158 20.88 9.86 3.42
N GLU A 159 21.93 9.06 3.60
CA GLU A 159 22.23 7.96 2.68
C GLU A 159 21.21 6.83 2.89
N ALA A 160 20.60 6.36 1.81
CA ALA A 160 19.55 5.34 1.86
C ALA A 160 19.64 4.38 0.67
N HIS A 161 19.19 3.15 0.89
CA HIS A 161 18.95 2.19 -0.19
C HIS A 161 17.56 2.41 -0.79
N TYR A 162 17.36 1.92 -2.03
CA TYR A 162 16.05 1.89 -2.67
C TYR A 162 15.58 0.45 -2.85
N ILE A 163 14.43 0.12 -2.28
CA ILE A 163 13.76 -1.16 -2.47
C ILE A 163 12.25 -0.88 -2.57
N PRO A 164 11.62 -1.08 -3.73
CA PRO A 164 10.19 -0.81 -3.88
C PRO A 164 9.33 -1.85 -3.15
N HIS A 165 8.06 -1.51 -2.91
CA HIS A 165 7.05 -2.51 -2.60
C HIS A 165 6.82 -3.43 -3.80
N SER A 166 6.34 -4.63 -3.51
CA SER A 166 6.09 -5.64 -4.53
C SER A 166 4.63 -6.05 -4.59
N ILE A 167 4.23 -6.62 -5.73
CA ILE A 167 2.93 -7.22 -5.95
C ILE A 167 3.09 -8.64 -6.52
N ASP A 168 2.16 -9.54 -6.23
CA ASP A 168 2.11 -10.85 -6.89
C ASP A 168 1.42 -10.71 -8.26
N THR A 169 2.19 -10.56 -9.32
CA THR A 169 1.66 -10.38 -10.68
C THR A 169 1.01 -11.64 -11.27
N LYS A 170 1.10 -12.79 -10.59
CA LYS A 170 0.35 -14.00 -10.94
C LYS A 170 -1.08 -13.92 -10.43
N VAL A 171 -1.29 -13.23 -9.31
CA VAL A 171 -2.62 -12.96 -8.74
C VAL A 171 -3.20 -11.69 -9.36
N PHE A 172 -2.45 -10.58 -9.34
CA PHE A 172 -2.87 -9.32 -9.98
C PHE A 172 -2.63 -9.42 -11.49
N THR A 173 -3.60 -9.95 -12.18
CA THR A 173 -3.65 -10.13 -13.64
C THR A 173 -5.08 -9.97 -14.11
N LYS A 174 -5.29 -9.82 -15.42
CA LYS A 174 -6.64 -9.66 -15.98
C LYS A 174 -7.55 -10.79 -15.51
N THR A 175 -8.62 -10.43 -14.80
CA THR A 175 -9.58 -11.34 -14.18
C THR A 175 -10.99 -10.95 -14.62
N GLU A 176 -11.64 -11.82 -15.41
CA GLU A 176 -12.98 -11.56 -15.96
C GLU A 176 -14.09 -12.10 -15.07
N LYS A 177 -13.82 -13.10 -14.26
CA LYS A 177 -14.81 -13.79 -13.43
C LYS A 177 -14.26 -14.07 -12.04
N VAL A 178 -15.13 -13.97 -11.05
CA VAL A 178 -14.85 -14.35 -9.65
C VAL A 178 -15.80 -15.44 -9.19
N VAL A 179 -15.41 -16.16 -8.14
CA VAL A 179 -16.24 -17.20 -7.50
C VAL A 179 -16.93 -16.57 -6.30
N ARG A 180 -18.26 -16.62 -6.27
CA ARG A 180 -19.07 -16.17 -5.15
C ARG A 180 -19.00 -17.14 -3.97
N ALA A 181 -19.49 -16.73 -2.82
CA ALA A 181 -19.56 -17.57 -1.62
C ALA A 181 -20.36 -18.87 -1.81
N ASP A 182 -21.37 -18.85 -2.72
CA ASP A 182 -22.15 -20.02 -3.10
C ASP A 182 -21.46 -20.95 -4.13
N GLY A 183 -20.25 -20.61 -4.57
CA GLY A 183 -19.47 -21.35 -5.56
C GLY A 183 -19.79 -20.99 -7.02
N GLU A 184 -20.77 -20.11 -7.30
CA GLU A 184 -21.09 -19.67 -8.65
C GLU A 184 -19.96 -18.79 -9.23
N LYS A 185 -19.54 -19.07 -10.47
CA LYS A 185 -18.58 -18.25 -11.21
C LYS A 185 -19.31 -17.22 -12.07
N VAL A 186 -19.22 -15.94 -11.68
CA VAL A 186 -19.92 -14.83 -12.34
C VAL A 186 -18.94 -13.80 -12.89
N SER A 187 -19.38 -12.94 -13.83
CA SER A 187 -18.58 -11.76 -14.23
C SER A 187 -18.34 -10.87 -13.02
N VAL A 188 -17.20 -10.18 -13.02
CA VAL A 188 -16.84 -9.31 -11.89
C VAL A 188 -17.85 -8.20 -11.70
N ARG A 189 -18.30 -7.53 -12.78
CA ARG A 189 -19.29 -6.46 -12.69
C ARG A 189 -20.64 -6.96 -12.14
N LYS A 190 -21.10 -8.16 -12.54
CA LYS A 190 -22.29 -8.79 -11.96
C LYS A 190 -22.12 -9.03 -10.46
N TRP A 191 -20.92 -9.51 -10.03
CA TRP A 191 -20.62 -9.70 -8.62
C TRP A 191 -20.61 -8.39 -7.83
N MET A 192 -20.06 -7.30 -8.41
CA MET A 192 -20.06 -5.95 -7.83
C MET A 192 -21.45 -5.28 -7.84
N GLY A 193 -22.42 -5.83 -8.55
CA GLY A 193 -23.74 -5.21 -8.75
C GLY A 193 -23.72 -4.00 -9.70
N ILE A 194 -22.75 -3.94 -10.62
CA ILE A 194 -22.54 -2.82 -11.54
C ILE A 194 -22.95 -3.25 -12.96
N PRO A 195 -23.76 -2.43 -13.69
CA PRO A 195 -24.12 -2.72 -15.08
C PRO A 195 -22.88 -2.81 -15.99
N GLU A 196 -22.92 -3.74 -16.95
CA GLU A 196 -21.79 -4.03 -17.86
C GLU A 196 -21.50 -2.87 -18.84
N ASP A 197 -22.48 -2.04 -19.15
CA ASP A 197 -22.42 -0.93 -20.11
C ASP A 197 -21.89 0.39 -19.52
N LYS A 198 -21.64 0.44 -18.22
CA LYS A 198 -21.15 1.66 -17.55
C LYS A 198 -19.65 1.84 -17.69
N PHE A 199 -19.20 3.08 -17.86
CA PHE A 199 -17.79 3.43 -17.66
C PHE A 199 -17.49 3.44 -16.16
N LEU A 200 -16.67 2.51 -15.71
CA LEU A 200 -16.44 2.27 -14.29
C LEU A 200 -15.16 2.97 -13.81
N VAL A 201 -15.34 3.99 -12.98
CA VAL A 201 -14.29 4.61 -12.17
C VAL A 201 -14.23 3.92 -10.83
N SER A 202 -13.09 3.43 -10.41
CA SER A 202 -12.91 2.83 -9.07
C SER A 202 -11.96 3.63 -8.19
N ILE A 203 -12.26 3.68 -6.89
CA ILE A 203 -11.36 4.16 -5.83
C ILE A 203 -11.11 2.98 -4.89
N VAL A 204 -9.83 2.62 -4.69
CA VAL A 204 -9.43 1.57 -3.74
C VAL A 204 -8.50 2.19 -2.71
N ALA A 205 -9.06 2.62 -1.59
CA ALA A 205 -8.31 3.33 -0.54
C ALA A 205 -9.02 3.22 0.81
N ALA A 206 -8.26 3.16 1.90
CA ALA A 206 -8.86 3.16 3.23
C ALA A 206 -9.54 4.50 3.53
N ASN A 207 -10.79 4.47 4.03
CA ASN A 207 -11.47 5.64 4.58
C ASN A 207 -10.95 5.91 6.00
N LYS A 208 -9.78 6.57 6.07
CA LYS A 208 -9.12 6.86 7.35
C LYS A 208 -8.51 8.26 7.31
N ALA A 209 -8.86 9.09 8.28
CA ALA A 209 -8.35 10.44 8.42
C ALA A 209 -7.30 10.54 9.53
N ASN A 210 -6.39 11.50 9.40
CA ASN A 210 -5.50 11.95 10.46
C ASN A 210 -6.00 13.31 10.96
N GLY A 211 -6.82 13.29 12.01
CA GLY A 211 -7.51 14.49 12.45
C GLY A 211 -8.45 15.02 11.37
N ILE A 212 -8.23 16.26 10.93
CA ILE A 212 -9.04 16.92 9.88
C ILE A 212 -8.54 16.63 8.45
N VAL A 213 -7.37 16.00 8.31
CA VAL A 213 -6.78 15.70 6.98
C VAL A 213 -7.17 14.30 6.55
N HIS A 214 -7.85 14.21 5.41
CA HIS A 214 -8.15 12.94 4.75
C HIS A 214 -7.28 12.77 3.50
N ARG A 215 -6.04 12.31 3.69
CA ARG A 215 -5.03 12.29 2.62
C ARG A 215 -5.40 11.45 1.38
N LYS A 216 -6.46 10.63 1.44
CA LYS A 216 -6.98 9.88 0.28
C LYS A 216 -7.91 10.70 -0.61
N ALA A 217 -8.01 12.00 -0.37
CA ALA A 217 -8.69 12.99 -1.22
C ALA A 217 -10.15 12.64 -1.59
N TYR A 218 -10.90 11.99 -0.68
CA TYR A 218 -12.28 11.59 -1.00
C TYR A 218 -13.17 12.78 -1.37
N ALA A 219 -12.98 13.94 -0.73
CA ALA A 219 -13.78 15.13 -1.00
C ALA A 219 -13.53 15.64 -2.44
N GLU A 220 -12.26 15.75 -2.84
CA GLU A 220 -11.85 16.20 -4.16
C GLU A 220 -12.27 15.20 -5.24
N ASN A 221 -12.08 13.90 -4.98
CA ASN A 221 -12.43 12.82 -5.89
C ASN A 221 -13.96 12.75 -6.15
N PHE A 222 -14.77 12.92 -5.09
CA PHE A 222 -16.22 12.88 -5.24
C PHE A 222 -16.77 14.12 -5.95
N LEU A 223 -16.22 15.31 -5.65
CA LEU A 223 -16.56 16.52 -6.40
C LEU A 223 -16.20 16.38 -7.88
N ALA A 224 -14.99 15.90 -8.17
CA ALA A 224 -14.56 15.68 -9.55
C ALA A 224 -15.43 14.65 -10.28
N PHE A 225 -15.71 13.51 -9.64
CA PHE A 225 -16.60 12.51 -10.23
C PHE A 225 -18.01 13.07 -10.47
N SER A 226 -18.54 13.87 -9.56
CA SER A 226 -19.86 14.50 -9.75
C SER A 226 -19.91 15.43 -10.98
N VAL A 227 -18.86 16.21 -11.22
CA VAL A 227 -18.73 17.06 -12.42
C VAL A 227 -18.62 16.20 -13.67
N PHE A 228 -17.71 15.23 -13.67
CA PHE A 228 -17.50 14.29 -14.77
C PHE A 228 -18.79 13.51 -15.12
N HIS A 229 -19.52 13.01 -14.11
CA HIS A 229 -20.74 12.24 -14.31
C HIS A 229 -21.87 13.05 -14.99
N LYS A 230 -21.97 14.36 -14.73
CA LYS A 230 -22.96 15.23 -15.41
C LYS A 230 -22.72 15.30 -16.91
N GLU A 231 -21.47 15.26 -17.34
CA GLU A 231 -21.08 15.26 -18.77
C GLU A 231 -21.14 13.84 -19.36
N HIS A 232 -20.92 12.82 -18.53
CA HIS A 232 -20.89 11.40 -18.89
C HIS A 232 -21.84 10.56 -18.03
N PRO A 233 -23.19 10.65 -18.23
CA PRO A 233 -24.19 9.95 -17.38
C PRO A 233 -24.10 8.42 -17.46
N GLY A 234 -23.37 7.89 -18.44
CA GLY A 234 -23.00 6.47 -18.55
C GLY A 234 -21.90 6.02 -17.59
N SER A 235 -21.32 6.90 -16.78
CA SER A 235 -20.28 6.54 -15.81
C SER A 235 -20.86 6.01 -14.49
N HIS A 236 -20.04 5.26 -13.75
CA HIS A 236 -20.36 4.72 -12.43
C HIS A 236 -19.13 4.76 -11.54
N LEU A 237 -19.30 5.11 -10.27
CA LEU A 237 -18.24 5.13 -9.27
C LEU A 237 -18.33 3.89 -8.36
N TYR A 238 -17.25 3.12 -8.27
CA TYR A 238 -17.10 2.09 -7.24
C TYR A 238 -16.10 2.53 -6.20
N VAL A 239 -16.48 2.47 -4.94
CA VAL A 239 -15.62 2.85 -3.80
C VAL A 239 -15.33 1.65 -2.93
N HIS A 240 -14.09 1.16 -2.97
CA HIS A 240 -13.61 0.07 -2.13
C HIS A 240 -13.13 0.62 -0.79
N ALA A 241 -14.08 1.00 0.05
CA ALA A 241 -13.86 1.51 1.41
C ALA A 241 -15.12 1.32 2.27
N ASP A 242 -14.94 1.25 3.60
CA ASP A 242 -16.06 1.37 4.53
C ASP A 242 -16.62 2.80 4.43
N PRO A 243 -17.90 2.98 4.05
CA PRO A 243 -18.48 4.30 3.92
C PRO A 243 -18.74 5.00 5.26
N SER A 244 -18.65 4.27 6.38
CA SER A 244 -18.93 4.80 7.71
C SER A 244 -17.74 5.53 8.33
N PRO A 245 -17.98 6.52 9.23
CA PRO A 245 -16.93 7.20 9.95
C PRO A 245 -16.35 6.38 11.13
N ASN A 246 -16.82 5.14 11.34
CA ASN A 246 -16.58 4.35 12.56
C ASN A 246 -15.09 4.01 12.82
N VAL A 247 -14.26 4.03 11.79
CA VAL A 247 -12.81 3.76 11.89
C VAL A 247 -11.95 5.03 11.81
N GLY A 248 -12.54 6.19 12.12
CA GLY A 248 -11.86 7.48 12.07
C GLY A 248 -11.79 8.09 10.65
N GLY A 249 -12.67 7.65 9.75
CA GLY A 249 -12.83 8.21 8.41
C GLY A 249 -13.93 9.26 8.33
N PHE A 250 -14.28 9.65 7.11
CA PHE A 250 -15.42 10.50 6.80
C PHE A 250 -16.69 9.66 6.61
N ASP A 251 -17.87 10.26 6.81
CA ASP A 251 -19.12 9.69 6.33
C ASP A 251 -19.20 9.87 4.82
N LEU A 252 -18.81 8.82 4.07
CA LEU A 252 -18.74 8.88 2.62
C LEU A 252 -20.13 8.93 1.98
N GLY A 253 -21.17 8.43 2.66
CA GLY A 253 -22.56 8.54 2.18
C GLY A 253 -23.05 10.00 2.19
N ILE A 254 -22.79 10.72 3.29
CA ILE A 254 -23.10 12.16 3.36
C ILE A 254 -22.23 12.92 2.35
N LEU A 255 -20.94 12.59 2.24
CA LEU A 255 -20.05 13.23 1.30
C LEU A 255 -20.50 13.07 -0.16
N CYS A 256 -20.92 11.86 -0.58
CA CYS A 256 -21.49 11.62 -1.90
C CYS A 256 -22.70 12.52 -2.16
N LYS A 257 -23.65 12.55 -1.22
CA LYS A 257 -24.86 13.37 -1.33
C LYS A 257 -24.55 14.86 -1.47
N VAL A 258 -23.64 15.39 -0.64
CA VAL A 258 -23.25 16.81 -0.67
C VAL A 258 -22.46 17.15 -1.94
N SER A 259 -21.66 16.22 -2.45
CA SER A 259 -20.95 16.39 -3.73
C SER A 259 -21.88 16.32 -4.94
N GLY A 260 -23.14 15.88 -4.77
CA GLY A 260 -24.13 15.79 -5.85
C GLY A 260 -23.97 14.54 -6.71
N ILE A 261 -23.42 13.45 -6.20
CA ILE A 261 -23.38 12.15 -6.89
C ILE A 261 -24.74 11.47 -6.70
N PRO A 262 -25.44 11.09 -7.80
CA PRO A 262 -26.71 10.36 -7.70
C PRO A 262 -26.50 8.99 -7.05
N PRO A 263 -27.41 8.52 -6.17
CA PRO A 263 -27.26 7.22 -5.50
C PRO A 263 -27.10 6.04 -6.47
N GLU A 264 -27.72 6.10 -7.64
CA GLU A 264 -27.63 5.08 -8.69
C GLU A 264 -26.29 5.09 -9.45
N ALA A 265 -25.50 6.14 -9.29
CA ALA A 265 -24.19 6.28 -9.94
C ALA A 265 -23.00 5.89 -9.02
N VAL A 266 -23.27 5.40 -7.82
CA VAL A 266 -22.23 4.98 -6.88
C VAL A 266 -22.54 3.64 -6.22
N THR A 267 -21.50 2.82 -6.06
CA THR A 267 -21.56 1.57 -5.28
C THR A 267 -20.38 1.53 -4.31
N PHE A 268 -20.66 1.22 -3.06
CA PHE A 268 -19.63 0.97 -2.04
C PHE A 268 -19.39 -0.53 -1.87
N ALA A 269 -18.17 -0.89 -1.52
CA ALA A 269 -17.87 -2.24 -1.10
C ALA A 269 -18.71 -2.62 0.14
N ASN A 270 -19.04 -3.91 0.26
CA ASN A 270 -19.77 -4.41 1.43
C ASN A 270 -18.91 -4.24 2.70
N PRO A 271 -19.39 -3.52 3.74
CA PRO A 271 -18.61 -3.28 4.95
C PRO A 271 -18.25 -4.54 5.72
N ASP A 272 -19.11 -5.57 5.71
CA ASP A 272 -18.86 -6.82 6.44
C ASP A 272 -17.79 -7.64 5.71
N GLU A 273 -17.82 -7.69 4.38
CA GLU A 273 -16.75 -8.31 3.59
C GLU A 273 -15.42 -7.57 3.74
N LEU A 274 -15.43 -6.23 3.81
CA LEU A 274 -14.23 -5.43 4.09
C LEU A 274 -13.59 -5.78 5.43
N ARG A 275 -14.40 -6.05 6.47
CA ARG A 275 -13.89 -6.43 7.80
C ARG A 275 -13.28 -7.82 7.82
N VAL A 276 -13.83 -8.75 7.06
CA VAL A 276 -13.26 -10.09 6.87
C VAL A 276 -12.01 -10.04 5.99
N GLY A 277 -11.94 -9.09 5.07
CA GLY A 277 -10.90 -8.92 4.07
C GLY A 277 -11.29 -9.55 2.72
N TYR A 278 -11.17 -8.78 1.66
CA TYR A 278 -11.28 -9.30 0.30
C TYR A 278 -10.03 -10.10 -0.06
N SER A 279 -10.21 -11.24 -0.73
CA SER A 279 -9.05 -11.94 -1.27
C SER A 279 -8.36 -11.11 -2.36
N GLN A 280 -7.07 -11.30 -2.54
CA GLN A 280 -6.32 -10.64 -3.61
C GLN A 280 -6.93 -10.94 -5.01
N ALA A 281 -7.50 -12.14 -5.21
CA ALA A 281 -8.19 -12.47 -6.46
C ALA A 281 -9.46 -11.64 -6.69
N HIS A 282 -10.22 -11.31 -5.64
CA HIS A 282 -11.36 -10.40 -5.74
C HIS A 282 -10.90 -8.97 -6.03
N LEU A 283 -9.82 -8.50 -5.39
CA LEU A 283 -9.22 -7.20 -5.70
C LEU A 283 -8.73 -7.12 -7.15
N ALA A 284 -8.05 -8.15 -7.64
CA ALA A 284 -7.65 -8.25 -9.05
C ALA A 284 -8.86 -8.21 -9.99
N GLY A 285 -9.98 -8.81 -9.59
CA GLY A 285 -11.25 -8.71 -10.30
C GLY A 285 -11.77 -7.26 -10.35
N ILE A 286 -11.82 -6.57 -9.21
CA ILE A 286 -12.26 -5.17 -9.12
C ILE A 286 -11.43 -4.28 -10.05
N TYR A 287 -10.10 -4.38 -9.99
CA TYR A 287 -9.24 -3.63 -10.90
C TYR A 287 -9.52 -3.98 -12.36
N SER A 288 -9.61 -5.27 -12.70
CA SER A 288 -9.84 -5.73 -14.08
C SER A 288 -11.21 -5.32 -14.65
N ALA A 289 -12.21 -5.12 -13.80
CA ALA A 289 -13.55 -4.66 -14.19
C ALA A 289 -13.63 -3.14 -14.36
N SER A 290 -12.66 -2.39 -13.82
CA SER A 290 -12.61 -0.94 -13.85
C SER A 290 -12.03 -0.45 -15.18
N ASP A 291 -12.62 0.60 -15.75
CA ASP A 291 -12.08 1.29 -16.92
C ASP A 291 -10.90 2.18 -16.51
N VAL A 292 -10.98 2.76 -15.30
CA VAL A 292 -9.89 3.55 -14.71
C VAL A 292 -9.89 3.45 -13.18
N LEU A 293 -8.70 3.38 -12.57
CA LEU A 293 -8.52 3.58 -11.14
C LEU A 293 -8.28 5.06 -10.85
N LEU A 294 -9.10 5.69 -10.00
CA LEU A 294 -8.89 7.03 -9.48
C LEU A 294 -8.12 6.93 -8.14
N ALA A 295 -6.84 7.20 -8.19
CA ALA A 295 -5.89 7.03 -7.08
C ALA A 295 -5.22 8.35 -6.68
N THR A 296 -5.94 9.46 -6.77
CA THR A 296 -5.41 10.75 -6.31
C THR A 296 -5.40 10.79 -4.79
N SER A 297 -4.31 11.27 -4.24
CA SER A 297 -4.12 11.44 -2.79
C SER A 297 -3.27 12.68 -2.53
N TYR A 298 -3.23 13.16 -1.30
CA TYR A 298 -2.37 14.29 -0.91
C TYR A 298 -0.88 13.90 -0.93
N GLY A 299 -0.58 12.62 -0.75
CA GLY A 299 0.74 12.03 -0.82
C GLY A 299 0.70 10.53 -0.53
N GLU A 300 1.56 9.77 -1.16
CA GLU A 300 1.78 8.34 -0.95
C GLU A 300 3.26 8.05 -0.78
N GLY A 301 3.59 7.14 0.14
CA GLY A 301 4.95 6.63 0.26
C GLY A 301 5.30 5.64 -0.86
N PHE A 302 4.28 4.90 -1.35
CA PHE A 302 4.33 4.03 -2.51
C PHE A 302 3.01 4.09 -3.29
N GLY A 303 1.93 3.49 -2.82
CA GLY A 303 0.65 3.43 -3.55
C GLY A 303 0.44 2.05 -4.18
N VAL A 304 0.43 0.99 -3.37
CA VAL A 304 0.24 -0.40 -3.82
C VAL A 304 -0.96 -0.56 -4.77
N PRO A 305 -2.16 0.00 -4.48
CA PRO A 305 -3.32 -0.12 -5.39
C PRO A 305 -3.06 0.39 -6.81
N THR A 306 -2.23 1.43 -6.97
CA THR A 306 -1.87 1.98 -8.28
C THR A 306 -1.11 0.96 -9.13
N VAL A 307 -0.19 0.22 -8.52
CA VAL A 307 0.60 -0.80 -9.22
C VAL A 307 -0.23 -2.07 -9.45
N GLU A 308 -1.08 -2.48 -8.48
CA GLU A 308 -2.00 -3.61 -8.61
C GLU A 308 -2.99 -3.43 -9.76
N ALA A 309 -3.59 -2.24 -9.89
CA ALA A 309 -4.50 -1.93 -11.00
C ALA A 309 -3.78 -2.05 -12.36
N GLN A 310 -2.61 -1.46 -12.48
CA GLN A 310 -1.81 -1.53 -13.70
C GLN A 310 -1.37 -2.98 -14.02
N ALA A 311 -1.09 -3.79 -13.00
CA ALA A 311 -0.84 -5.22 -13.19
C ALA A 311 -2.04 -5.96 -13.78
N CYS A 312 -3.26 -5.52 -13.46
CA CYS A 312 -4.48 -6.03 -14.07
C CYS A 312 -4.78 -5.40 -15.44
N GLY A 313 -3.93 -4.51 -15.95
CA GLY A 313 -4.08 -3.80 -17.22
C GLY A 313 -5.00 -2.58 -17.16
N THR A 314 -5.31 -2.09 -15.96
CA THR A 314 -6.17 -0.93 -15.74
C THR A 314 -5.32 0.34 -15.63
N ARG A 315 -5.65 1.36 -16.43
CA ARG A 315 -5.01 2.68 -16.38
C ARG A 315 -5.37 3.42 -15.10
N VAL A 316 -4.56 4.41 -14.74
CA VAL A 316 -4.71 5.12 -13.47
C VAL A 316 -4.74 6.64 -13.68
N VAL A 317 -5.61 7.30 -12.94
CA VAL A 317 -5.54 8.75 -12.69
C VAL A 317 -4.97 8.93 -11.29
N ALA A 318 -3.75 9.47 -11.17
CA ALA A 318 -3.03 9.60 -9.91
C ALA A 318 -2.53 11.02 -9.67
N SER A 319 -2.20 11.36 -8.42
CA SER A 319 -1.55 12.65 -8.12
C SER A 319 -0.16 12.74 -8.75
N GLY A 320 0.15 13.87 -9.40
CA GLY A 320 1.50 14.20 -9.88
C GLY A 320 2.44 14.58 -8.74
N TRP A 321 2.33 13.95 -7.57
CA TRP A 321 3.01 14.31 -6.34
C TRP A 321 3.49 13.07 -5.57
N ALA A 322 4.58 13.24 -4.82
CA ALA A 322 5.22 12.21 -4.02
C ALA A 322 5.49 10.94 -4.85
N ALA A 323 5.37 9.75 -4.26
CA ALA A 323 5.64 8.50 -4.97
C ALA A 323 4.65 8.22 -6.11
N SER A 324 3.44 8.77 -6.06
CA SER A 324 2.41 8.51 -7.09
C SER A 324 2.87 8.90 -8.49
N LYS A 325 3.65 9.97 -8.64
CA LYS A 325 4.17 10.44 -9.94
C LYS A 325 5.11 9.43 -10.61
N ASP A 326 5.82 8.62 -9.81
CA ASP A 326 6.82 7.66 -10.29
C ASP A 326 6.23 6.24 -10.51
N LEU A 327 4.97 6.03 -10.13
CA LEU A 327 4.33 4.71 -10.09
C LEU A 327 3.19 4.54 -11.09
N VAL A 328 3.19 5.32 -12.16
CA VAL A 328 2.22 5.23 -13.24
C VAL A 328 2.89 4.98 -14.58
N SER A 329 2.23 4.22 -15.43
CA SER A 329 2.64 3.98 -16.81
C SER A 329 2.41 5.22 -17.68
N GLU A 330 3.08 5.28 -18.82
CA GLU A 330 3.00 6.42 -19.74
C GLU A 330 1.61 6.65 -20.36
N ASP A 331 0.71 5.66 -20.30
CA ASP A 331 -0.68 5.75 -20.75
C ASP A 331 -1.68 5.97 -19.61
N SER A 332 -1.20 6.44 -18.47
CA SER A 332 -1.97 6.88 -17.29
C SER A 332 -1.90 8.42 -17.17
N TRP A 333 -2.66 8.99 -16.26
CA TRP A 333 -2.80 10.44 -16.12
C TRP A 333 -2.32 10.93 -14.76
N LEU A 334 -1.60 12.04 -14.76
CA LEU A 334 -1.16 12.71 -13.54
C LEU A 334 -1.95 14.01 -13.34
N VAL A 335 -2.49 14.20 -12.15
CA VAL A 335 -3.24 15.40 -11.80
C VAL A 335 -2.36 16.39 -11.03
N ASP A 336 -2.51 17.65 -11.37
CA ASP A 336 -1.90 18.76 -10.63
C ASP A 336 -2.62 19.03 -9.31
N GLY A 337 -1.98 19.80 -8.44
CA GLY A 337 -2.58 20.18 -7.18
C GLY A 337 -1.93 21.39 -6.54
N GLN A 338 -2.44 21.77 -5.39
CA GLN A 338 -1.93 22.87 -4.58
C GLN A 338 -1.18 22.35 -3.36
N VAL A 339 0.03 22.83 -3.11
CA VAL A 339 0.79 22.47 -1.91
C VAL A 339 0.02 22.86 -0.63
N PHE A 340 0.04 21.96 0.34
CA PHE A 340 -0.63 22.08 1.62
C PHE A 340 0.36 21.80 2.75
N TRP A 341 0.49 22.75 3.68
CA TRP A 341 1.37 22.58 4.83
C TRP A 341 0.74 21.64 5.87
N ASP A 342 1.38 20.51 6.12
CA ASP A 342 1.00 19.58 7.19
C ASP A 342 1.76 19.92 8.48
N GLU A 343 1.12 20.70 9.35
CA GLU A 343 1.73 21.20 10.58
C GLU A 343 2.24 20.08 11.51
N PRO A 344 1.54 18.94 11.70
CA PRO A 344 2.06 17.82 12.49
C PRO A 344 3.38 17.26 11.98
N GLN A 345 3.55 17.16 10.67
CA GLN A 345 4.75 16.60 10.04
C GLN A 345 5.81 17.67 9.71
N LYS A 346 5.46 18.96 9.77
CA LYS A 346 6.35 20.10 9.38
C LYS A 346 6.88 19.90 7.94
N ALA A 347 6.01 19.52 7.03
CA ALA A 347 6.32 19.22 5.64
C ALA A 347 5.08 19.44 4.75
N TYR A 348 5.21 19.32 3.44
CA TYR A 348 4.12 19.60 2.50
C TYR A 348 3.49 18.35 1.92
N PHE A 349 2.18 18.32 1.89
CA PHE A 349 1.33 17.53 0.99
C PHE A 349 0.92 18.35 -0.25
N GLN A 350 0.22 17.71 -1.17
CA GLN A 350 -0.48 18.37 -2.28
C GLN A 350 -1.96 17.96 -2.29
N ILE A 351 -2.85 18.94 -2.21
CA ILE A 351 -4.28 18.72 -2.44
C ILE A 351 -4.52 18.64 -3.94
N PRO A 352 -5.05 17.53 -4.48
CA PRO A 352 -5.30 17.37 -5.91
C PRO A 352 -6.32 18.41 -6.40
N ASN A 353 -6.10 18.97 -7.59
CA ASN A 353 -7.01 19.93 -8.19
C ASN A 353 -8.22 19.22 -8.81
N VAL A 354 -9.42 19.57 -8.38
CA VAL A 354 -10.68 18.97 -8.85
C VAL A 354 -10.83 19.06 -10.37
N ASN A 355 -10.51 20.20 -10.98
CA ASN A 355 -10.64 20.35 -12.44
C ASN A 355 -9.60 19.49 -13.18
N SER A 356 -8.39 19.34 -12.65
CA SER A 356 -7.38 18.45 -13.21
C SER A 356 -7.84 16.98 -13.16
N ILE A 357 -8.49 16.56 -12.06
CA ILE A 357 -9.11 15.22 -11.96
C ILE A 357 -10.21 15.05 -13.03
N VAL A 358 -11.10 16.05 -13.18
CA VAL A 358 -12.19 16.02 -14.20
C VAL A 358 -11.59 15.87 -15.60
N THR A 359 -10.58 16.67 -15.96
CA THR A 359 -9.90 16.58 -17.24
C THR A 359 -9.31 15.19 -17.47
N SER A 360 -8.58 14.67 -16.49
CA SER A 360 -7.97 13.33 -16.60
C SER A 360 -9.00 12.20 -16.69
N LEU A 361 -10.15 12.31 -15.99
CA LEU A 361 -11.26 11.35 -16.14
C LEU A 361 -11.92 11.42 -17.53
N SER A 362 -12.05 12.64 -18.11
CA SER A 362 -12.59 12.82 -19.45
C SER A 362 -11.64 12.26 -20.52
N GLU A 363 -10.34 12.48 -20.36
CA GLU A 363 -9.32 11.88 -21.23
C GLU A 363 -9.32 10.34 -21.11
N ALA A 364 -9.51 9.80 -19.89
CA ALA A 364 -9.63 8.37 -19.66
C ALA A 364 -10.89 7.77 -20.31
N TYR A 365 -11.99 8.53 -20.33
CA TYR A 365 -13.24 8.14 -20.99
C TYR A 365 -13.10 8.08 -22.52
N GLU A 366 -12.33 9.00 -23.11
CA GLU A 366 -12.05 9.06 -24.56
C GLU A 366 -10.96 8.04 -24.98
N ALA A 367 -10.17 7.53 -24.04
CA ALA A 367 -9.10 6.61 -24.34
C ALA A 367 -9.64 5.24 -24.82
N PRO A 368 -8.84 4.46 -25.59
CA PRO A 368 -9.24 3.12 -26.00
C PRO A 368 -9.64 2.26 -24.79
N PRO A 369 -10.85 1.65 -24.80
CA PRO A 369 -11.32 0.88 -23.67
C PRO A 369 -10.53 -0.43 -23.46
N GLY A 370 -10.59 -0.95 -22.24
CA GLY A 370 -10.12 -2.27 -21.89
C GLY A 370 -8.66 -2.34 -21.47
N PHE A 371 -8.07 -3.52 -21.61
CA PHE A 371 -6.77 -3.87 -21.07
C PHE A 371 -5.62 -3.06 -21.69
N SER A 372 -4.83 -2.38 -20.86
CA SER A 372 -3.59 -1.72 -21.26
C SER A 372 -2.40 -2.65 -21.09
N ALA A 373 -1.76 -2.99 -22.22
CA ALA A 373 -0.50 -3.74 -22.19
C ALA A 373 0.67 -2.89 -21.65
N THR A 374 0.62 -1.57 -21.83
CA THR A 374 1.61 -0.61 -21.32
C THR A 374 1.56 -0.58 -19.79
N ALA A 375 0.38 -0.40 -19.20
CA ALA A 375 0.19 -0.45 -17.76
C ALA A 375 0.66 -1.80 -17.17
N ARG A 376 0.26 -2.91 -17.79
CA ARG A 376 0.72 -4.24 -17.37
C ARG A 376 2.24 -4.38 -17.41
N LYS A 377 2.87 -3.96 -18.50
CA LYS A 377 4.34 -4.04 -18.66
C LYS A 377 5.06 -3.24 -17.58
N PHE A 378 4.58 -2.04 -17.28
CA PHE A 378 5.12 -1.21 -16.20
C PHE A 378 5.05 -1.92 -14.86
N ALA A 379 3.88 -2.46 -14.50
CA ALA A 379 3.65 -3.12 -13.22
C ALA A 379 4.46 -4.42 -13.03
N LEU A 380 4.85 -5.11 -14.10
CA LEU A 380 5.70 -6.30 -14.03
C LEU A 380 7.08 -6.03 -13.42
N GLY A 381 7.58 -4.79 -13.49
CA GLY A 381 8.81 -4.38 -12.79
C GLY A 381 8.71 -4.44 -11.26
N PHE A 382 7.49 -4.52 -10.72
CA PHE A 382 7.22 -4.64 -9.29
C PHE A 382 6.78 -6.06 -8.88
N ASP A 383 6.96 -7.06 -9.77
CA ASP A 383 6.69 -8.45 -9.41
C ASP A 383 7.52 -8.85 -8.19
N VAL A 384 6.89 -9.60 -7.31
CA VAL A 384 7.47 -9.97 -6.02
C VAL A 384 8.78 -10.76 -6.14
N GLU A 385 8.97 -11.57 -7.18
CA GLU A 385 10.24 -12.26 -7.43
C GLU A 385 11.28 -11.29 -8.02
N THR A 386 10.88 -10.40 -8.93
CA THR A 386 11.75 -9.35 -9.48
C THR A 386 12.29 -8.45 -8.37
N VAL A 387 11.40 -7.94 -7.50
CA VAL A 387 11.82 -7.09 -6.37
C VAL A 387 12.71 -7.84 -5.39
N TRP A 388 12.45 -9.13 -5.17
CA TRP A 388 13.33 -9.95 -4.34
C TRP A 388 14.72 -10.09 -4.95
N ASP A 389 14.81 -10.51 -6.20
CA ASP A 389 16.08 -10.84 -6.85
C ASP A 389 16.94 -9.62 -7.18
N GLU A 390 16.31 -8.50 -7.59
CA GLU A 390 17.01 -7.30 -8.03
C GLU A 390 17.34 -6.33 -6.88
N TYR A 391 16.56 -6.33 -5.78
CA TYR A 391 16.73 -5.35 -4.69
C TYR A 391 17.03 -5.99 -3.35
N TRP A 392 16.14 -6.88 -2.83
CA TRP A 392 16.33 -7.46 -1.50
C TRP A 392 17.56 -8.36 -1.40
N MET A 393 17.78 -9.25 -2.35
CA MET A 393 18.92 -10.18 -2.34
C MET A 393 20.27 -9.45 -2.33
N PRO A 394 20.55 -8.49 -3.25
CA PRO A 394 21.79 -7.73 -3.21
C PRO A 394 21.97 -6.93 -1.91
N PHE A 395 20.90 -6.30 -1.42
CA PHE A 395 20.91 -5.57 -0.16
C PHE A 395 21.30 -6.47 1.03
N LEU A 396 20.61 -7.59 1.20
CA LEU A 396 20.83 -8.51 2.31
C LEU A 396 22.20 -9.20 2.27
N ARG A 397 22.78 -9.41 1.08
CA ARG A 397 24.16 -9.92 0.95
C ARG A 397 25.21 -8.90 1.42
N GLY A 398 24.95 -7.63 1.17
CA GLY A 398 25.84 -6.53 1.58
C GLY A 398 25.63 -6.08 3.02
N TYR A 399 24.46 -6.32 3.56
CA TYR A 399 24.09 -5.96 4.92
C TYR A 399 24.78 -6.85 5.93
#